data_52d5bda5780f428953a87a0c2a5bded8
#
_entry.id   52d5bda5780f428953a87a0c2a5bded8
#
_cell.length_a   1.000
_cell.length_b   1.000
_cell.length_c   1.000
_cell.angle_alpha   90.00
_cell.angle_beta   90.00
_cell.angle_gamma   90.00
#
_symmetry.space_group_name_H-M   'P 1'
#
loop_
_entity.id
_entity.type
_entity.pdbx_description
1 polymer ?
#
loop_
_entity_poly.entity_id
_entity_poly.type
_entity_poly.pdbx_seq_one_letter_code
_entity_poly.pdbx_strand_id
1 'polypeptide(L)'
;LTACLQQAENEVTQLAKQRTILNVRKKKRKKLFDALAAEESLAVSKALYEEGLSGMESEYAQYAEAKATLDTCGFSRQILTEEKADIYEQLAQINKQIRAERQKIKLCRAIADSAAVMQRDVAAQEKSPHEKETEHLLTNRR
;
A
#
# COMPACT_ATOMS: atom_id res chain seq x y z
N LEU A 1 19.42 5.10 -17.66
CA LEU A 1 18.03 5.47 -17.38
C LEU A 1 17.06 4.32 -17.63
N THR A 2 17.20 3.63 -18.76
CA THR A 2 16.37 2.45 -19.08
C THR A 2 16.56 1.34 -18.05
N ALA A 3 17.80 1.13 -17.60
CA ALA A 3 18.10 0.13 -16.57
C ALA A 3 17.45 0.48 -15.22
N CYS A 4 17.45 1.76 -14.84
CA CYS A 4 16.78 2.21 -13.62
C CYS A 4 15.27 2.02 -13.70
N LEU A 5 14.66 2.35 -14.83
CA LEU A 5 13.23 2.15 -15.08
C LEU A 5 12.86 0.67 -14.98
N GLN A 6 13.63 -0.19 -15.65
CA GLN A 6 13.40 -1.64 -15.63
C GLN A 6 13.52 -2.20 -14.21
N GLN A 7 14.52 -1.77 -13.47
CA GLN A 7 14.73 -2.20 -12.09
C GLN A 7 13.56 -1.78 -11.19
N ALA A 8 13.09 -0.53 -11.33
CA ALA A 8 11.96 -0.03 -10.56
C ALA A 8 10.67 -0.79 -10.88
N GLU A 9 10.42 -1.08 -12.16
CA GLU A 9 9.25 -1.86 -12.59
C GLU A 9 9.31 -3.30 -12.04
N ASN A 10 10.49 -3.93 -12.07
CA ASN A 10 10.69 -5.25 -11.48
C ASN A 10 10.45 -5.25 -9.98
N GLU A 11 10.91 -4.21 -9.29
CA GLU A 11 10.72 -4.07 -7.85
C GLU A 11 9.25 -3.94 -7.50
N VAL A 12 8.47 -3.13 -8.24
CA VAL A 12 7.02 -3.01 -8.05
C VAL A 12 6.35 -4.38 -8.24
N THR A 13 6.75 -5.14 -9.25
CA THR A 13 6.20 -6.48 -9.51
C THR A 13 6.46 -7.43 -8.33
N GLN A 14 7.68 -7.44 -7.78
CA GLN A 14 8.02 -8.27 -6.63
C GLN A 14 7.27 -7.85 -5.38
N LEU A 15 7.19 -6.56 -5.11
CA LEU A 15 6.44 -6.02 -3.98
C LEU A 15 4.94 -6.34 -4.08
N ALA A 16 4.37 -6.26 -5.29
CA ALA A 16 2.96 -6.63 -5.53
C ALA A 16 2.71 -8.11 -5.24
N LYS A 17 3.64 -9.00 -5.58
CA LYS A 17 3.55 -10.43 -5.25
C LYS A 17 3.59 -10.66 -3.74
N GLN A 18 4.50 -10.00 -3.04
CA GLN A 18 4.59 -10.08 -1.58
C GLN A 18 3.30 -9.57 -0.92
N ARG A 19 2.77 -8.46 -1.43
CA ARG A 19 1.48 -7.91 -0.96
C ARG A 19 0.35 -8.91 -1.12
N THR A 20 0.28 -9.58 -2.26
CA THR A 20 -0.75 -10.60 -2.53
C THR A 20 -0.66 -11.75 -1.53
N ILE A 21 0.55 -12.24 -1.23
CA ILE A 21 0.77 -13.31 -0.25
C ILE A 21 0.27 -12.87 1.13
N LEU A 22 0.62 -11.65 1.56
CA LEU A 22 0.19 -11.11 2.85
C LEU A 22 -1.32 -10.93 2.92
N ASN A 23 -1.95 -10.46 1.85
CA ASN A 23 -3.40 -10.32 1.78
C ASN A 23 -4.11 -11.68 1.84
N VAL A 24 -3.54 -12.72 1.26
CA VAL A 24 -4.08 -14.09 1.37
C VAL A 24 -4.00 -14.56 2.82
N ARG A 25 -2.88 -14.34 3.51
CA ARG A 25 -2.72 -14.66 4.93
C ARG A 25 -3.72 -13.90 5.78
N LYS A 26 -3.87 -12.61 5.54
CA LYS A 26 -4.85 -11.75 6.21
C LYS A 26 -6.27 -12.27 6.03
N LYS A 27 -6.64 -12.68 4.82
CA LYS A 27 -7.96 -13.22 4.50
C LYS A 27 -8.20 -14.54 5.24
N LYS A 28 -7.21 -15.40 5.32
CA LYS A 28 -7.33 -16.68 6.08
C LYS A 28 -7.58 -16.44 7.56
N ARG A 29 -7.03 -15.38 8.12
CA ARG A 29 -7.15 -15.03 9.55
C ARG A 29 -8.26 -14.03 9.82
N LYS A 30 -9.00 -13.57 8.81
CA LYS A 30 -9.99 -12.50 8.93
C LYS A 30 -10.97 -12.73 10.06
N LYS A 31 -11.55 -13.94 10.12
CA LYS A 31 -12.53 -14.29 11.15
C LYS A 31 -11.93 -14.17 12.56
N LEU A 32 -10.69 -14.63 12.74
CA LEU A 32 -10.00 -14.58 14.03
C LEU A 32 -9.59 -13.14 14.39
N PHE A 33 -9.12 -12.36 13.42
CA PHE A 33 -8.76 -10.96 13.64
C PHE A 33 -10.00 -10.12 13.95
N ASP A 34 -11.12 -10.38 13.27
CA ASP A 34 -12.39 -9.73 13.57
C ASP A 34 -12.87 -10.08 14.98
N ALA A 35 -12.71 -11.32 15.40
CA ALA A 35 -13.05 -11.75 16.75
C ALA A 35 -12.18 -11.07 17.82
N LEU A 36 -10.88 -10.90 17.57
CA LEU A 36 -9.99 -10.13 18.46
C LEU A 36 -10.48 -8.69 18.63
N ALA A 37 -10.80 -8.03 17.53
CA ALA A 37 -11.28 -6.66 17.55
C ALA A 37 -12.62 -6.56 18.27
N ALA A 38 -13.54 -7.50 18.06
CA ALA A 38 -14.84 -7.52 18.71
C ALA A 38 -14.71 -7.76 20.22
N GLU A 39 -13.85 -8.68 20.63
CA GLU A 39 -13.61 -8.96 22.05
C GLU A 39 -13.10 -7.71 22.77
N GLU A 40 -12.17 -6.97 22.16
CA GLU A 40 -11.60 -5.75 22.72
C GLU A 40 -12.64 -4.62 22.76
N SER A 41 -13.33 -4.37 21.64
CA SER A 41 -14.26 -3.25 21.53
C SER A 41 -15.54 -3.44 22.34
N LEU A 42 -15.95 -4.70 22.58
CA LEU A 42 -17.19 -5.01 23.31
C LEU A 42 -16.97 -5.34 24.79
N ALA A 43 -15.74 -5.26 25.28
CA ALA A 43 -15.40 -5.58 26.67
C ALA A 43 -16.18 -4.73 27.68
N VAL A 44 -16.35 -3.44 27.39
CA VAL A 44 -17.11 -2.52 28.26
C VAL A 44 -18.59 -2.89 28.27
N SER A 45 -19.19 -3.18 27.11
CA SER A 45 -20.59 -3.59 27.01
C SER A 45 -20.85 -4.91 27.74
N LYS A 46 -19.91 -5.84 27.67
CA LYS A 46 -19.96 -7.11 28.42
C LYS A 46 -19.99 -6.85 29.91
N ALA A 47 -19.10 -5.98 30.41
CA ALA A 47 -19.05 -5.64 31.83
C ALA A 47 -20.33 -4.98 32.29
N LEU A 48 -20.89 -4.05 31.52
CA LEU A 48 -22.14 -3.39 31.81
C LEU A 48 -23.32 -4.36 31.84
N TYR A 49 -23.37 -5.31 30.92
CA TYR A 49 -24.40 -6.35 30.91
C TYR A 49 -24.33 -7.22 32.16
N GLU A 50 -23.13 -7.62 32.57
CA GLU A 50 -22.93 -8.43 33.79
C GLU A 50 -23.34 -7.68 35.07
N GLU A 51 -23.27 -6.36 35.08
CA GLU A 51 -23.75 -5.52 36.17
C GLU A 51 -25.26 -5.30 36.12
N GLY A 52 -25.96 -5.86 35.16
CA GLY A 52 -27.41 -5.82 35.05
C GLY A 52 -27.94 -4.66 34.22
N LEU A 53 -27.10 -3.92 33.49
CA LEU A 53 -27.55 -2.86 32.62
C LEU A 53 -28.33 -3.41 31.43
N SER A 54 -29.57 -2.93 31.24
CA SER A 54 -30.40 -3.36 30.10
C SER A 54 -29.95 -2.69 28.81
N GLY A 55 -30.28 -3.30 27.67
CA GLY A 55 -29.94 -2.79 26.35
C GLY A 55 -28.59 -3.23 25.80
N MET A 56 -27.88 -4.09 26.52
CA MET A 56 -26.56 -4.60 26.10
C MET A 56 -26.59 -6.07 25.65
N GLU A 57 -27.78 -6.64 25.45
CA GLU A 57 -27.95 -8.07 25.14
C GLU A 57 -27.29 -8.43 23.80
N SER A 58 -27.44 -7.58 22.77
CA SER A 58 -26.86 -7.81 21.44
C SER A 58 -25.34 -7.77 21.50
N GLU A 59 -24.77 -6.76 22.17
CA GLU A 59 -23.34 -6.58 22.35
C GLU A 59 -22.74 -7.72 23.16
N TYR A 60 -23.42 -8.15 24.23
CA TYR A 60 -22.98 -9.30 25.00
C TYR A 60 -22.95 -10.57 24.18
N ALA A 61 -23.97 -10.81 23.34
CA ALA A 61 -24.02 -11.96 22.45
C ALA A 61 -22.88 -11.95 21.45
N GLN A 62 -22.58 -10.80 20.87
CA GLN A 62 -21.44 -10.62 19.96
C GLN A 62 -20.09 -10.86 20.66
N TYR A 63 -19.95 -10.36 21.88
CA TYR A 63 -18.76 -10.62 22.69
C TYR A 63 -18.59 -12.11 22.98
N ALA A 64 -19.64 -12.78 23.39
CA ALA A 64 -19.63 -14.22 23.70
C ALA A 64 -19.27 -15.04 22.46
N GLU A 65 -19.78 -14.68 21.28
CA GLU A 65 -19.44 -15.33 20.01
C GLU A 65 -17.97 -15.13 19.66
N ALA A 66 -17.46 -13.91 19.78
CA ALA A 66 -16.06 -13.61 19.52
C ALA A 66 -15.14 -14.40 20.47
N LYS A 67 -15.46 -14.42 21.73
CA LYS A 67 -14.73 -15.18 22.75
C LYS A 67 -14.72 -16.68 22.43
N ALA A 68 -15.87 -17.26 22.09
CA ALA A 68 -15.98 -18.67 21.72
C ALA A 68 -15.14 -18.98 20.48
N THR A 69 -15.16 -18.12 19.48
CA THR A 69 -14.35 -18.25 18.27
C THR A 69 -12.87 -18.30 18.62
N LEU A 70 -12.40 -17.40 19.47
CA LEU A 70 -10.99 -17.33 19.89
C LEU A 70 -10.60 -18.50 20.79
N ASP A 71 -11.47 -18.92 21.71
CA ASP A 71 -11.19 -20.02 22.62
C ASP A 71 -11.08 -21.36 21.90
N THR A 72 -11.73 -21.52 20.74
CA THR A 72 -11.77 -22.76 19.97
C THR A 72 -10.86 -22.78 18.76
N CYS A 73 -10.14 -21.69 18.44
CA CYS A 73 -9.35 -21.60 17.22
C CYS A 73 -8.01 -22.34 17.26
N GLY A 74 -7.54 -22.74 18.45
CA GLY A 74 -6.25 -23.41 18.63
C GLY A 74 -5.04 -22.48 18.71
N PHE A 75 -5.23 -21.16 18.59
CA PHE A 75 -4.17 -20.16 18.71
C PHE A 75 -4.41 -19.30 19.94
N SER A 76 -3.33 -18.88 20.61
CA SER A 76 -3.46 -17.91 21.69
C SER A 76 -3.78 -16.52 21.16
N ARG A 77 -4.43 -15.70 21.98
CA ARG A 77 -4.72 -14.30 21.62
C ARG A 77 -3.46 -13.52 21.37
N GLN A 78 -2.39 -13.79 22.13
CA GLN A 78 -1.11 -13.16 21.95
C GLN A 78 -0.51 -13.45 20.58
N ILE A 79 -0.49 -14.73 20.19
CA ILE A 79 0.02 -15.14 18.86
C ILE A 79 -0.78 -14.47 17.73
N LEU A 80 -2.11 -14.45 17.84
CA LEU A 80 -2.97 -13.82 16.84
C LEU A 80 -2.72 -12.30 16.77
N THR A 81 -2.57 -11.65 17.91
CA THR A 81 -2.29 -10.21 17.99
C THR A 81 -0.95 -9.88 17.34
N GLU A 82 0.07 -10.68 17.60
CA GLU A 82 1.40 -10.51 17.01
C GLU A 82 1.36 -10.76 15.50
N GLU A 83 0.68 -11.80 15.04
CA GLU A 83 0.50 -12.09 13.62
C GLU A 83 -0.22 -10.96 12.89
N LYS A 84 -1.30 -10.44 13.49
CA LYS A 84 -2.04 -9.30 12.93
C LYS A 84 -1.15 -8.06 12.80
N ALA A 85 -0.43 -7.72 13.86
CA ALA A 85 0.47 -6.58 13.87
C ALA A 85 1.56 -6.74 12.80
N ASP A 86 2.16 -7.92 12.68
CA ASP A 86 3.19 -8.21 11.70
C ASP A 86 2.66 -8.08 10.27
N ILE A 87 1.52 -8.66 9.97
CA ILE A 87 0.90 -8.58 8.64
C ILE A 87 0.59 -7.14 8.26
N TYR A 88 -0.02 -6.37 9.16
CA TYR A 88 -0.36 -4.97 8.88
C TYR A 88 0.87 -4.09 8.73
N GLU A 89 1.91 -4.32 9.54
CA GLU A 89 3.17 -3.59 9.41
C GLU A 89 3.84 -3.87 8.08
N GLN A 90 3.94 -5.14 7.69
CA GLN A 90 4.54 -5.52 6.41
C GLN A 90 3.75 -4.94 5.23
N LEU A 91 2.41 -4.97 5.28
CA LEU A 91 1.57 -4.37 4.25
C LEU A 91 1.80 -2.86 4.15
N ALA A 92 1.90 -2.17 5.28
CA ALA A 92 2.18 -0.73 5.29
C ALA A 92 3.54 -0.41 4.68
N GLN A 93 4.57 -1.18 5.00
CA GLN A 93 5.91 -1.02 4.44
C GLN A 93 5.93 -1.29 2.94
N ILE A 94 5.28 -2.37 2.50
CA ILE A 94 5.20 -2.72 1.08
C ILE A 94 4.47 -1.63 0.30
N ASN A 95 3.35 -1.13 0.80
CA ASN A 95 2.60 -0.05 0.14
C ASN A 95 3.42 1.23 0.04
N LYS A 96 4.20 1.55 1.07
CA LYS A 96 5.12 2.69 1.07
C LYS A 96 6.21 2.52 0.02
N GLN A 97 6.81 1.33 -0.06
CA GLN A 97 7.84 1.01 -1.04
C GLN A 97 7.30 1.04 -2.47
N ILE A 98 6.10 0.51 -2.70
CA ILE A 98 5.43 0.56 -4.01
C ILE A 98 5.23 2.01 -4.44
N ARG A 99 4.75 2.87 -3.55
CA ARG A 99 4.57 4.30 -3.86
C ARG A 99 5.90 4.96 -4.22
N ALA A 100 6.97 4.67 -3.49
CA ALA A 100 8.30 5.20 -3.77
C ALA A 100 8.82 4.74 -5.13
N GLU A 101 8.68 3.46 -5.46
CA GLU A 101 9.11 2.91 -6.74
C GLU A 101 8.27 3.45 -7.91
N ARG A 102 6.97 3.62 -7.74
CA ARG A 102 6.09 4.24 -8.74
C ARG A 102 6.49 5.70 -9.01
N GLN A 103 6.92 6.41 -7.97
CA GLN A 103 7.41 7.78 -8.13
C GLN A 103 8.71 7.81 -8.94
N LYS A 104 9.64 6.88 -8.71
CA LYS A 104 10.85 6.71 -9.53
C LYS A 104 10.49 6.43 -10.99
N ILE A 105 9.54 5.54 -11.23
CA ILE A 105 9.08 5.20 -12.58
C ILE A 105 8.55 6.46 -13.28
N LYS A 106 7.72 7.23 -12.59
CA LYS A 106 7.16 8.48 -13.11
C LYS A 106 8.24 9.47 -13.48
N LEU A 107 9.25 9.64 -12.62
CA LEU A 107 10.38 10.53 -12.86
C LEU A 107 11.24 10.04 -14.03
N CYS A 108 11.56 8.75 -14.10
CA CYS A 108 12.34 8.16 -15.17
C CYS A 108 11.63 8.33 -16.52
N ARG A 109 10.32 8.13 -16.57
CA ARG A 109 9.52 8.34 -17.79
C ARG A 109 9.50 9.79 -18.21
N ALA A 110 9.35 10.72 -17.27
CA ALA A 110 9.39 12.16 -17.56
C ALA A 110 10.73 12.59 -18.13
N ILE A 111 11.83 12.08 -17.56
CA ILE A 111 13.18 12.35 -18.06
C ILE A 111 13.38 11.78 -19.47
N ALA A 112 12.92 10.54 -19.71
CA ALA A 112 13.00 9.90 -21.02
C ALA A 112 12.21 10.68 -22.08
N ASP A 113 10.99 11.13 -21.73
CA ASP A 113 10.15 11.93 -22.63
C ASP A 113 10.81 13.26 -22.94
N SER A 114 11.41 13.95 -21.96
CA SER A 114 12.14 15.19 -22.15
C SER A 114 13.36 14.99 -23.05
N ALA A 115 14.11 13.91 -22.85
CA ALA A 115 15.24 13.57 -23.69
C ALA A 115 14.84 13.32 -25.15
N ALA A 116 13.73 12.61 -25.37
CA ALA A 116 13.19 12.37 -26.72
C ALA A 116 12.77 13.66 -27.41
N VAL A 117 12.13 14.58 -26.70
CA VAL A 117 11.77 15.91 -27.22
C VAL A 117 13.02 16.70 -27.60
N MET A 118 14.03 16.72 -26.73
CA MET A 118 15.28 17.42 -27.01
C MET A 118 16.02 16.88 -28.24
N GLN A 119 16.03 15.56 -28.42
CA GLN A 119 16.62 14.95 -29.60
C GLN A 119 15.89 15.34 -30.88
N ARG A 120 14.56 15.40 -30.87
CA ARG A 120 13.76 15.84 -32.01
C ARG A 120 14.03 17.29 -32.36
N ASP A 121 14.14 18.15 -31.37
CA ASP A 121 14.46 19.58 -31.56
C ASP A 121 15.85 19.78 -32.16
N VAL A 122 16.84 19.05 -31.66
CA VAL A 122 18.20 19.09 -32.22
C VAL A 122 18.22 18.61 -33.68
N ALA A 123 17.54 17.53 -34.00
CA ALA A 123 17.45 17.03 -35.37
C ALA A 123 16.78 18.02 -36.32
N ALA A 124 15.70 18.69 -35.85
CA ALA A 124 15.02 19.73 -36.64
C ALA A 124 15.91 20.94 -36.89
N GLN A 125 16.69 21.36 -35.90
CA GLN A 125 17.62 22.46 -36.01
C GLN A 125 18.79 22.16 -36.98
N GLU A 126 19.29 20.95 -36.96
CA GLU A 126 20.35 20.50 -37.88
C GLU A 126 19.91 20.47 -39.35
N LYS A 127 18.61 20.26 -39.61
CA LYS A 127 18.05 20.26 -40.99
C LYS A 127 17.97 21.62 -41.63
N SER A 128 17.94 22.71 -40.84
CA SER A 128 17.78 24.08 -41.31
C SER A 128 18.62 25.02 -40.46
N PRO A 129 19.92 25.25 -40.83
CA PRO A 129 20.80 26.12 -40.04
C PRO A 129 20.28 27.52 -39.87
N HIS A 130 19.61 28.10 -40.86
CA HIS A 130 19.04 29.44 -40.78
C HIS A 130 17.92 29.52 -39.75
N GLU A 131 17.02 28.56 -39.75
CA GLU A 131 15.95 28.49 -38.76
C GLU A 131 16.52 28.24 -37.36
N LYS A 132 17.58 27.46 -37.25
CA LYS A 132 18.30 27.21 -36.01
C LYS A 132 18.82 28.50 -35.37
N GLU A 133 19.45 29.38 -36.14
CA GLU A 133 19.94 30.65 -35.65
C GLU A 133 18.81 31.55 -35.19
N THR A 134 17.71 31.61 -35.92
CA THR A 134 16.54 32.41 -35.55
C THR A 134 15.93 31.92 -34.26
N GLU A 135 15.72 30.61 -34.13
CA GLU A 135 15.15 30.02 -32.91
C GLU A 135 16.07 30.19 -31.71
N HIS A 136 17.38 30.08 -31.90
CA HIS A 136 18.37 30.30 -30.83
C HIS A 136 18.32 31.73 -30.31
N LEU A 137 18.24 32.73 -31.18
CA LEU A 137 18.10 34.12 -30.79
C LEU A 137 16.80 34.38 -30.02
N LEU A 138 15.68 33.82 -30.47
CA LEU A 138 14.39 33.91 -29.77
C LEU A 138 14.43 33.27 -28.40
N THR A 139 15.06 32.11 -28.26
CA THR A 139 15.21 31.39 -27.00
C THR A 139 16.06 32.18 -25.99
N ASN A 140 17.13 32.79 -26.45
CA ASN A 140 18.04 33.59 -25.60
C ASN A 140 17.40 34.86 -25.04
N ARG A 141 16.32 35.37 -25.64
CA ARG A 141 15.58 36.53 -25.15
C ARG A 141 14.68 36.22 -23.96
N ARG A 142 14.48 34.97 -23.67
CA ARG A 142 13.70 34.53 -22.51
C ARG A 142 14.58 34.24 -21.32
#